data_8b53562d015e2a3728ac2cc053ca7db8
#
_entry.id   8b53562d015e2a3728ac2cc053ca7db8
#
_cell.length_a   1.000
_cell.length_b   1.000
_cell.length_c   1.000
_cell.angle_alpha   90.00
_cell.angle_beta   90.00
_cell.angle_gamma   90.00
#
_symmetry.space_group_name_H-M   'P 1'
#
loop_
_entity.id
_entity.type
_entity.pdbx_description
1 polymer ?
#
loop_
_entity_poly.entity_id
_entity_poly.type
_entity_poly.pdbx_seq_one_letter_code
_entity_poly.pdbx_strand_id
1 'polypeptide(L)'
;MSCTNTEEADPQKDGTEITLRQVQHMVDEWIRTVGVRYFNELTNMACLTEEVGELARIMARTYGEQSFKPTDKGAVDPKGALAEEMADVLWVLICLANQTGVDLTQALGQSFDKKSVRDATRHINNSKLKQ
;
A
#
# COMPACT_ATOMS: atom_id res chain seq x y z
N MET A 1 11.22 -14.05 -42.39
CA MET A 1 10.19 -13.46 -41.54
C MET A 1 10.73 -13.51 -40.11
N SER A 2 11.22 -12.40 -39.65
CA SER A 2 11.77 -12.25 -38.28
C SER A 2 10.61 -11.94 -37.37
N CYS A 3 10.25 -12.91 -36.51
CA CYS A 3 9.38 -12.65 -35.38
C CYS A 3 10.21 -11.93 -34.34
N THR A 4 10.06 -10.62 -34.25
CA THR A 4 10.55 -9.85 -33.13
C THR A 4 9.61 -10.17 -31.95
N ASN A 5 10.06 -11.07 -31.06
CA ASN A 5 9.52 -11.16 -29.72
C ASN A 5 9.84 -9.81 -29.04
N THR A 6 8.87 -8.93 -28.99
CA THR A 6 8.87 -7.88 -27.99
C THR A 6 8.59 -8.56 -26.67
N GLU A 7 9.65 -8.92 -25.92
CA GLU A 7 9.53 -9.16 -24.50
C GLU A 7 8.94 -7.88 -23.90
N GLU A 8 7.68 -7.97 -23.48
CA GLU A 8 7.12 -6.94 -22.60
C GLU A 8 7.99 -6.91 -21.37
N ALA A 9 8.76 -5.83 -21.21
CA ALA A 9 9.63 -5.65 -20.06
C ALA A 9 8.78 -5.70 -18.79
N ASP A 10 9.14 -6.59 -17.86
CA ASP A 10 8.54 -6.64 -16.52
C ASP A 10 8.81 -5.29 -15.83
N PRO A 11 7.79 -4.48 -15.55
CA PRO A 11 7.96 -3.14 -15.00
C PRO A 11 8.66 -3.14 -13.64
N GLN A 12 8.74 -4.29 -12.97
CA GLN A 12 9.46 -4.42 -11.70
C GLN A 12 10.98 -4.54 -11.88
N LYS A 13 11.44 -4.90 -13.07
CA LYS A 13 12.87 -5.13 -13.34
C LYS A 13 13.61 -3.91 -13.85
N ASP A 14 12.94 -3.00 -14.52
CA ASP A 14 13.58 -1.88 -15.20
C ASP A 14 13.33 -0.52 -14.53
N GLY A 15 12.63 -0.47 -13.41
CA GLY A 15 12.28 0.76 -12.70
C GLY A 15 11.16 1.55 -13.38
N THR A 16 10.41 0.93 -14.29
CA THR A 16 9.25 1.56 -14.93
C THR A 16 8.19 1.92 -13.89
N GLU A 17 7.61 3.12 -14.01
CA GLU A 17 6.52 3.56 -13.15
C GLU A 17 5.28 2.69 -13.33
N ILE A 18 4.68 2.30 -12.21
CA ILE A 18 3.47 1.49 -12.18
C ILE A 18 2.32 2.35 -11.67
N THR A 19 1.22 2.40 -12.41
CA THR A 19 0.01 3.10 -11.97
C THR A 19 -0.73 2.28 -10.91
N LEU A 20 -1.52 2.95 -10.07
CA LEU A 20 -2.37 2.28 -9.07
C LEU A 20 -3.34 1.29 -9.73
N ARG A 21 -3.89 1.64 -10.89
CA ARG A 21 -4.77 0.73 -11.65
C ARG A 21 -4.05 -0.51 -12.13
N GLN A 22 -2.81 -0.38 -12.60
CA GLN A 22 -1.97 -1.53 -12.96
C GLN A 22 -1.69 -2.42 -11.75
N VAL A 23 -1.39 -1.83 -10.60
CA VAL A 23 -1.16 -2.60 -9.36
C VAL A 23 -2.40 -3.39 -8.96
N GLN A 24 -3.60 -2.79 -9.00
CA GLN A 24 -4.84 -3.52 -8.73
C GLN A 24 -5.00 -4.73 -9.66
N HIS A 25 -4.72 -4.55 -10.95
CA HIS A 25 -4.78 -5.64 -11.93
C HIS A 25 -3.73 -6.73 -11.66
N MET A 26 -2.49 -6.34 -11.38
CA MET A 26 -1.40 -7.28 -11.08
C MET A 26 -1.69 -8.11 -9.82
N VAL A 27 -2.23 -7.50 -8.78
CA VAL A 27 -2.64 -8.20 -7.55
C VAL A 27 -3.75 -9.19 -7.84
N ASP A 28 -4.76 -8.79 -8.61
CA ASP A 28 -5.88 -9.68 -8.99
C ASP A 28 -5.38 -10.91 -9.75
N GLU A 29 -4.51 -10.71 -10.72
CA GLU A 29 -3.92 -11.80 -11.50
C GLU A 29 -3.09 -12.74 -10.61
N TRP A 30 -2.26 -12.19 -9.73
CA TRP A 30 -1.47 -12.99 -8.79
C TRP A 30 -2.36 -13.82 -7.86
N ILE A 31 -3.42 -13.22 -7.30
CA ILE A 31 -4.35 -13.94 -6.41
C ILE A 31 -5.05 -15.07 -7.14
N ARG A 32 -5.49 -14.85 -8.38
CA ARG A 32 -6.22 -15.86 -9.16
C ARG A 32 -5.33 -16.99 -9.71
N THR A 33 -4.04 -16.78 -9.74
CA THR A 33 -3.06 -17.75 -10.22
C THR A 33 -2.28 -18.39 -9.06
N VAL A 34 -1.36 -17.64 -8.46
CA VAL A 34 -0.49 -18.13 -7.39
C VAL A 34 -1.25 -18.30 -6.07
N GLY A 35 -2.10 -17.35 -5.74
CA GLY A 35 -2.87 -17.34 -4.49
C GLY A 35 -4.09 -18.24 -4.48
N VAL A 36 -4.43 -18.82 -5.63
CA VAL A 36 -5.62 -19.66 -5.88
C VAL A 36 -6.91 -18.83 -5.90
N ARG A 37 -7.25 -18.14 -4.86
CA ARG A 37 -8.41 -17.25 -4.73
C ARG A 37 -8.22 -16.24 -3.61
N TYR A 38 -9.03 -15.19 -3.60
CA TYR A 38 -9.12 -14.31 -2.44
C TYR A 38 -9.65 -15.03 -1.19
N PHE A 39 -9.15 -14.70 -0.04
CA PHE A 39 -9.90 -14.93 1.20
C PHE A 39 -11.22 -14.15 1.13
N ASN A 40 -12.22 -14.52 1.95
CA ASN A 40 -13.42 -13.71 1.99
C ASN A 40 -13.13 -12.30 2.56
N GLU A 41 -14.04 -11.37 2.31
CA GLU A 41 -13.85 -9.94 2.62
C GLU A 41 -13.62 -9.69 4.11
N LEU A 42 -14.30 -10.42 4.98
CA LEU A 42 -14.12 -10.28 6.44
C LEU A 42 -12.77 -10.83 6.90
N THR A 43 -12.30 -11.92 6.31
CA THR A 43 -10.95 -12.45 6.58
C THR A 43 -9.89 -11.47 6.10
N ASN A 44 -10.04 -10.91 4.91
CA ASN A 44 -9.11 -9.88 4.41
C ASN A 44 -9.17 -8.59 5.23
N MET A 45 -10.32 -8.21 5.77
CA MET A 45 -10.39 -7.09 6.70
C MET A 45 -9.62 -7.37 8.00
N ALA A 46 -9.70 -8.58 8.53
CA ALA A 46 -8.89 -9.00 9.68
C ALA A 46 -7.39 -8.98 9.36
N CYS A 47 -7.00 -9.48 8.18
CA CYS A 47 -5.62 -9.40 7.71
C CYS A 47 -5.13 -7.95 7.61
N LEU A 48 -5.95 -7.03 7.09
CA LEU A 48 -5.59 -5.61 7.04
C LEU A 48 -5.32 -5.06 8.45
N THR A 49 -6.16 -5.40 9.41
CA THR A 49 -5.98 -4.97 10.81
C THR A 49 -4.68 -5.53 11.40
N GLU A 50 -4.34 -6.77 11.11
CA GLU A 50 -3.06 -7.38 11.52
C GLU A 50 -1.87 -6.64 10.92
N GLU A 51 -1.89 -6.35 9.61
CA GLU A 51 -0.79 -5.65 8.93
C GLU A 51 -0.64 -4.20 9.43
N VAL A 52 -1.74 -3.52 9.72
CA VAL A 52 -1.71 -2.20 10.37
C VAL A 52 -1.09 -2.30 11.76
N GLY A 53 -1.40 -3.35 12.51
CA GLY A 53 -0.77 -3.63 13.81
C GLY A 53 0.73 -3.87 13.70
N GLU A 54 1.18 -4.64 12.69
CA GLU A 54 2.61 -4.86 12.44
C GLU A 54 3.32 -3.55 12.04
N LEU A 55 2.71 -2.74 11.21
CA LEU A 55 3.21 -1.40 10.88
C LEU A 55 3.32 -0.52 12.13
N ALA A 56 2.28 -0.50 12.96
CA ALA A 56 2.26 0.26 14.21
C ALA A 56 3.39 -0.18 15.16
N ARG A 57 3.66 -1.48 15.21
CA ARG A 57 4.76 -2.04 16.01
C ARG A 57 6.12 -1.48 15.58
N ILE A 58 6.40 -1.46 14.29
CA ILE A 58 7.66 -0.92 13.76
C ILE A 58 7.74 0.60 13.99
N MET A 59 6.64 1.33 13.74
CA MET A 59 6.56 2.77 13.97
C MET A 59 6.84 3.14 15.44
N ALA A 60 6.23 2.44 16.38
CA ALA A 60 6.40 2.70 17.81
C ALA A 60 7.83 2.44 18.29
N ARG A 61 8.51 1.46 17.70
CA ARG A 61 9.91 1.14 18.03
C ARG A 61 10.93 2.03 17.33
N THR A 62 10.58 2.55 16.16
CA THR A 62 11.48 3.43 15.39
C THR A 62 11.41 4.87 15.91
N TYR A 63 10.21 5.37 16.17
CA TYR A 63 9.97 6.79 16.48
C TYR A 63 9.39 7.03 17.87
N GLY A 64 8.88 6.00 18.53
CA GLY A 64 8.25 6.09 19.83
C GLY A 64 9.18 5.67 20.97
N GLU A 65 8.58 5.33 22.09
CA GLU A 65 9.27 5.03 23.36
C GLU A 65 9.55 3.54 23.56
N GLN A 66 9.08 2.68 22.64
CA GLN A 66 9.39 1.26 22.65
C GLN A 66 10.71 0.97 21.92
N SER A 67 11.40 -0.09 22.34
CA SER A 67 12.67 -0.49 21.73
C SER A 67 12.54 -1.84 21.04
N PHE A 68 13.34 -2.03 19.98
CA PHE A 68 13.52 -3.34 19.37
C PHE A 68 14.31 -4.27 20.30
N LYS A 69 13.91 -5.54 20.35
CA LYS A 69 14.78 -6.62 20.83
C LYS A 69 15.78 -6.96 19.70
N PRO A 70 16.96 -7.49 20.02
CA PRO A 70 17.96 -7.83 18.99
C PRO A 70 17.46 -8.78 17.89
N THR A 71 16.47 -9.62 18.21
CA THR A 71 15.88 -10.61 17.29
C THR A 71 14.66 -10.08 16.54
N ASP A 72 14.22 -8.86 16.84
CA ASP A 72 13.03 -8.28 16.23
C ASP A 72 13.30 -7.88 14.77
N LYS A 73 12.26 -8.03 13.94
CA LYS A 73 12.22 -7.42 12.63
C LYS A 73 12.36 -5.89 12.77
N GLY A 74 13.28 -5.33 12.02
CA GLY A 74 13.55 -3.90 12.07
C GLY A 74 14.63 -3.48 13.07
N ALA A 75 15.20 -4.41 13.88
CA ALA A 75 16.26 -4.10 14.83
C ALA A 75 17.55 -3.59 14.13
N VAL A 76 17.85 -4.11 12.94
CA VAL A 76 19.04 -3.75 12.15
C VAL A 76 18.69 -2.73 11.06
N ASP A 77 17.53 -2.89 10.41
CA ASP A 77 17.07 -2.04 9.32
C ASP A 77 15.60 -1.60 9.56
N PRO A 78 15.38 -0.58 10.40
CA PRO A 78 14.02 -0.08 10.67
C PRO A 78 13.30 0.41 9.43
N LYS A 79 14.01 1.08 8.51
CA LYS A 79 13.41 1.64 7.29
C LYS A 79 12.96 0.53 6.32
N GLY A 80 13.76 -0.52 6.16
CA GLY A 80 13.38 -1.69 5.38
C GLY A 80 12.17 -2.40 5.95
N ALA A 81 12.11 -2.56 7.26
CA ALA A 81 10.94 -3.11 7.94
C ALA A 81 9.68 -2.25 7.76
N LEU A 82 9.80 -0.92 7.85
CA LEU A 82 8.70 0.00 7.57
C LEU A 82 8.18 -0.15 6.13
N ALA A 83 9.09 -0.20 5.16
CA ALA A 83 8.73 -0.36 3.76
C ALA A 83 7.96 -1.66 3.51
N GLU A 84 8.40 -2.75 4.11
CA GLU A 84 7.76 -4.06 4.02
C GLU A 84 6.34 -4.03 4.61
N GLU A 85 6.17 -3.51 5.82
CA GLU A 85 4.86 -3.45 6.46
C GLU A 85 3.90 -2.49 5.75
N MET A 86 4.39 -1.37 5.23
CA MET A 86 3.57 -0.47 4.41
C MET A 86 3.11 -1.15 3.11
N ALA A 87 3.98 -1.91 2.47
CA ALA A 87 3.63 -2.69 1.29
C ALA A 87 2.57 -3.77 1.62
N ASP A 88 2.70 -4.45 2.75
CA ASP A 88 1.74 -5.47 3.19
C ASP A 88 0.36 -4.87 3.50
N VAL A 89 0.30 -3.70 4.14
CA VAL A 89 -0.95 -2.95 4.35
C VAL A 89 -1.59 -2.59 3.01
N LEU A 90 -0.81 -2.07 2.07
CA LEU A 90 -1.31 -1.68 0.75
C LEU A 90 -1.81 -2.90 -0.04
N TRP A 91 -1.09 -4.01 0.01
CA TRP A 91 -1.47 -5.26 -0.63
C TRP A 91 -2.86 -5.72 -0.21
N VAL A 92 -3.12 -5.80 1.08
CA VAL A 92 -4.42 -6.27 1.61
C VAL A 92 -5.52 -5.28 1.27
N LEU A 93 -5.25 -3.97 1.33
CA LEU A 93 -6.20 -2.95 0.93
C LEU A 93 -6.58 -3.08 -0.56
N ILE A 94 -5.62 -3.36 -1.41
CA ILE A 94 -5.85 -3.61 -2.84
C ILE A 94 -6.70 -4.89 -3.04
N CYS A 95 -6.44 -5.95 -2.29
CA CYS A 95 -7.28 -7.15 -2.32
C CYS A 95 -8.74 -6.81 -1.99
N LEU A 96 -8.98 -6.04 -0.94
CA LEU A 96 -10.33 -5.61 -0.57
C LEU A 96 -10.98 -4.75 -1.65
N ALA A 97 -10.23 -3.83 -2.25
CA ALA A 97 -10.74 -3.01 -3.35
C ALA A 97 -11.16 -3.88 -4.54
N ASN A 98 -10.33 -4.83 -4.93
CA ASN A 98 -10.63 -5.75 -6.02
C ASN A 98 -11.88 -6.60 -5.74
N GLN A 99 -12.00 -7.13 -4.53
CA GLN A 99 -13.14 -7.96 -4.11
C GLN A 99 -14.46 -7.20 -4.10
N THR A 100 -14.42 -5.92 -3.78
CA THR A 100 -15.62 -5.08 -3.62
C THR A 100 -15.92 -4.24 -4.86
N GLY A 101 -15.13 -4.37 -5.92
CA GLY A 101 -15.30 -3.64 -7.16
C GLY A 101 -14.93 -2.15 -7.06
N VAL A 102 -14.08 -1.77 -6.11
CA VAL A 102 -13.62 -0.39 -5.93
C VAL A 102 -12.42 -0.12 -6.82
N ASP A 103 -12.53 0.88 -7.69
CA ASP A 103 -11.41 1.47 -8.43
C ASP A 103 -10.71 2.51 -7.54
N LEU A 104 -9.53 2.17 -7.03
CA LEU A 104 -8.78 3.04 -6.11
C LEU A 104 -8.27 4.31 -6.80
N THR A 105 -7.99 4.28 -8.10
CA THR A 105 -7.61 5.48 -8.85
C THR A 105 -8.74 6.50 -8.82
N GLN A 106 -9.96 6.07 -9.11
CA GLN A 106 -11.14 6.93 -9.07
C GLN A 106 -11.44 7.38 -7.64
N ALA A 107 -11.45 6.45 -6.69
CA ALA A 107 -11.75 6.75 -5.28
C ALA A 107 -10.75 7.75 -4.70
N LEU A 108 -9.46 7.59 -4.97
CA LEU A 108 -8.43 8.51 -4.50
C LEU A 108 -8.54 9.88 -5.18
N GLY A 109 -8.83 9.92 -6.49
CA GLY A 109 -9.09 11.18 -7.21
C GLY A 109 -10.25 11.97 -6.62
N GLN A 110 -11.37 11.31 -6.33
CA GLN A 110 -12.52 11.91 -5.65
C GLN A 110 -12.17 12.40 -4.23
N SER A 111 -11.34 11.64 -3.52
CA SER A 111 -10.86 12.04 -2.20
C SER A 111 -9.98 13.30 -2.26
N PHE A 112 -9.11 13.42 -3.26
CA PHE A 112 -8.32 14.64 -3.48
C PHE A 112 -9.20 15.85 -3.75
N ASP A 113 -10.18 15.73 -4.65
CA ASP A 113 -11.09 16.82 -4.98
C ASP A 113 -11.88 17.28 -3.75
N LYS A 114 -12.45 16.35 -3.00
CA LYS A 114 -13.17 16.60 -1.76
C LYS A 114 -12.32 17.33 -0.71
N LYS A 115 -11.10 16.85 -0.49
CA LYS A 115 -10.17 17.46 0.47
C LYS A 115 -9.72 18.83 0.02
N SER A 116 -9.44 19.02 -1.26
CA SER A 116 -9.01 20.30 -1.81
C SER A 116 -10.09 21.37 -1.66
N VAL A 117 -11.35 21.05 -1.89
CA VAL A 117 -12.47 21.98 -1.70
C VAL A 117 -12.69 22.27 -0.21
N ARG A 118 -12.78 21.23 0.63
CA ARG A 118 -13.06 21.35 2.07
C ARG A 118 -11.96 22.12 2.81
N ASP A 119 -10.70 21.85 2.49
CA ASP A 119 -9.55 22.31 3.25
C ASP A 119 -8.78 23.45 2.55
N ALA A 120 -9.33 24.04 1.47
CA ALA A 120 -8.65 25.06 0.65
C ALA A 120 -8.06 26.22 1.45
N THR A 121 -8.73 26.63 2.53
CA THR A 121 -8.25 27.72 3.41
C THR A 121 -7.98 27.27 4.84
N ARG A 122 -8.42 26.09 5.22
CA ARG A 122 -8.36 25.59 6.59
C ARG A 122 -6.94 25.48 7.13
N HIS A 123 -6.05 24.84 6.37
CA HIS A 123 -4.66 24.64 6.78
C HIS A 123 -3.83 25.91 6.68
N ILE A 124 -4.07 26.76 5.68
CA ILE A 124 -3.44 28.06 5.54
C ILE A 124 -3.71 28.94 6.76
N ASN A 125 -4.93 28.86 7.30
CA ASN A 125 -5.36 29.65 8.45
C ASN A 125 -5.03 29.00 9.81
N ASN A 126 -4.45 27.79 9.80
CA ASN A 126 -4.09 27.08 11.02
C ASN A 126 -2.70 27.52 11.50
N SER A 127 -2.66 28.29 12.59
CA SER A 127 -1.41 28.78 13.18
C SER A 127 -0.46 27.69 13.65
N LYS A 128 -0.98 26.50 13.99
CA LYS A 128 -0.16 25.34 14.41
C LYS A 128 0.69 24.76 13.30
N LEU A 129 0.33 24.99 12.03
CA LEU A 129 1.05 24.50 10.87
C LEU A 129 2.11 25.49 10.34
N LYS A 130 2.23 26.66 10.95
CA LYS A 130 3.16 27.75 10.54
C LYS A 130 4.45 27.77 11.35
N GLN A 131 4.77 26.73 12.08
CA GLN A 131 6.01 26.60 12.86
C GLN A 131 7.14 26.00 12.04
#